data_668d2be07f68d98a9ba4cfa93e872805
#
_entry.id   668d2be07f68d98a9ba4cfa93e872805
#
_cell.length_a   1.000
_cell.length_b   1.000
_cell.length_c   1.000
_cell.angle_alpha   90.00
_cell.angle_beta   90.00
_cell.angle_gamma   90.00
#
_symmetry.space_group_name_H-M   'P 1'
#
loop_
_entity.id
_entity.type
_entity.pdbx_description
1 polymer ?
#
loop_
_entity_poly.entity_id
_entity_poly.type
_entity_poly.pdbx_seq_one_letter_code
_entity_poly.pdbx_strand_id
1 'polypeptide(L)'
;PKHISEQKVIETIDYRKDVDGFHPINVGRMSIGLPCYVSATPNGILELLKRYQIETSGKKCVVLGRSNIVGKPMAALMMQKAYPGDATVTVCHSRSKDLVKECQEADIIIAALGQPNFVKAEMVKEGAVVIDVGTTRVPDATKKSGFKLTGDVKFDEVAPKCSYITPVPGGVGPMTIVSVSYTHLRAHETTLHL
;
A
#
# COMPACT_ATOMS: atom_id res chain seq x y z
N PRO A 1 -19.78 -5.71 10.97
CA PRO A 1 -20.37 -6.26 12.19
C PRO A 1 -19.78 -7.65 12.49
N LYS A 2 -19.55 -7.97 13.77
CA LYS A 2 -18.85 -9.22 14.19
C LYS A 2 -19.56 -10.52 13.76
N HIS A 3 -20.84 -10.47 13.42
CA HIS A 3 -21.62 -11.62 12.96
C HIS A 3 -21.49 -11.90 11.46
N ILE A 4 -20.86 -10.99 10.70
CA ILE A 4 -20.62 -11.17 9.28
C ILE A 4 -19.17 -11.63 9.07
N SER A 5 -19.00 -12.74 8.37
CA SER A 5 -17.69 -13.24 7.97
C SER A 5 -17.27 -12.57 6.65
N GLU A 6 -16.27 -11.71 6.71
CA GLU A 6 -15.68 -11.04 5.53
C GLU A 6 -15.26 -12.08 4.48
N GLN A 7 -14.58 -13.14 4.91
CA GLN A 7 -14.13 -14.20 4.00
C GLN A 7 -15.29 -14.86 3.26
N LYS A 8 -16.38 -15.23 3.97
CA LYS A 8 -17.54 -15.85 3.33
C LYS A 8 -18.20 -14.90 2.33
N VAL A 9 -18.26 -13.60 2.62
CA VAL A 9 -18.80 -12.60 1.67
C VAL A 9 -17.94 -12.56 0.41
N ILE A 10 -16.63 -12.44 0.56
CA ILE A 10 -15.70 -12.39 -0.58
C ILE A 10 -15.80 -13.66 -1.44
N GLU A 11 -15.80 -14.84 -0.82
CA GLU A 11 -15.89 -16.12 -1.52
C GLU A 11 -17.25 -16.39 -2.20
N THR A 12 -18.30 -15.68 -1.78
CA THR A 12 -19.64 -15.79 -2.38
C THR A 12 -19.79 -14.94 -3.62
N ILE A 13 -18.99 -13.89 -3.78
CA ILE A 13 -18.99 -13.01 -4.96
C ILE A 13 -18.35 -13.77 -6.13
N ASP A 14 -18.94 -13.67 -7.33
CA ASP A 14 -18.26 -14.13 -8.53
C ASP A 14 -16.96 -13.31 -8.72
N TYR A 15 -15.83 -13.99 -8.83
CA TYR A 15 -14.52 -13.32 -8.94
C TYR A 15 -14.42 -12.33 -10.13
N ARG A 16 -15.24 -12.50 -11.16
CA ARG A 16 -15.33 -11.59 -12.31
C ARG A 16 -16.03 -10.27 -11.98
N LYS A 17 -16.82 -10.27 -10.90
CA LYS A 17 -17.50 -9.07 -10.35
C LYS A 17 -16.80 -8.45 -9.15
N ASP A 18 -15.71 -9.07 -8.69
CA ASP A 18 -14.88 -8.58 -7.60
C ASP A 18 -13.95 -7.45 -8.09
N VAL A 19 -14.49 -6.26 -8.20
CA VAL A 19 -13.78 -5.05 -8.68
C VAL A 19 -12.75 -4.53 -7.67
N ASP A 20 -12.80 -4.99 -6.43
CA ASP A 20 -11.86 -4.64 -5.36
C ASP A 20 -10.61 -5.54 -5.35
N GLY A 21 -10.65 -6.67 -6.06
CA GLY A 21 -9.53 -7.60 -6.18
C GLY A 21 -9.22 -8.39 -4.90
N PHE A 22 -10.23 -8.65 -4.06
CA PHE A 22 -10.06 -9.38 -2.79
C PHE A 22 -10.37 -10.87 -2.89
N HIS A 23 -11.08 -11.29 -3.94
CA HIS A 23 -11.41 -12.69 -4.15
C HIS A 23 -10.15 -13.54 -4.32
N PRO A 24 -10.05 -14.74 -3.71
CA PRO A 24 -8.85 -15.59 -3.79
C PRO A 24 -8.36 -15.87 -5.21
N ILE A 25 -9.26 -15.98 -6.18
CA ILE A 25 -8.90 -16.16 -7.61
C ILE A 25 -8.19 -14.90 -8.14
N ASN A 26 -8.70 -13.68 -7.86
CA ASN A 26 -8.07 -12.44 -8.29
C ASN A 26 -6.71 -12.23 -7.59
N VAL A 27 -6.62 -12.53 -6.29
CA VAL A 27 -5.35 -12.50 -5.55
C VAL A 27 -4.34 -13.48 -6.14
N GLY A 28 -4.74 -14.70 -6.48
CA GLY A 28 -3.89 -15.69 -7.14
C GLY A 28 -3.43 -15.22 -8.52
N ARG A 29 -4.35 -14.72 -9.35
CA ARG A 29 -4.04 -14.15 -10.67
C ARG A 29 -3.06 -12.98 -10.57
N MET A 30 -3.29 -12.05 -9.64
CA MET A 30 -2.37 -10.95 -9.37
C MET A 30 -0.99 -11.46 -8.99
N SER A 31 -0.90 -12.44 -8.09
CA SER A 31 0.39 -12.96 -7.61
C SER A 31 1.25 -13.59 -8.71
N ILE A 32 0.64 -14.12 -9.76
CA ILE A 32 1.34 -14.73 -10.90
C ILE A 32 1.34 -13.83 -12.17
N GLY A 33 0.91 -12.57 -12.05
CA GLY A 33 0.95 -11.60 -13.13
C GLY A 33 -0.12 -11.78 -14.22
N LEU A 34 -1.22 -12.48 -13.94
CA LEU A 34 -2.34 -12.61 -14.86
C LEU A 34 -3.31 -11.41 -14.74
N PRO A 35 -4.00 -11.05 -15.84
CA PRO A 35 -5.00 -9.98 -15.80
C PRO A 35 -6.08 -10.22 -14.73
N CYS A 36 -6.26 -9.26 -13.84
CA CYS A 36 -7.24 -9.29 -12.76
C CYS A 36 -7.53 -7.88 -12.26
N TYR A 37 -8.53 -7.73 -11.41
CA TYR A 37 -8.66 -6.53 -10.59
C TYR A 37 -7.63 -6.56 -9.46
N VAL A 38 -6.99 -5.43 -9.23
CA VAL A 38 -5.99 -5.22 -8.17
C VAL A 38 -6.59 -4.28 -7.12
N SER A 39 -6.37 -4.58 -5.84
CA SER A 39 -6.89 -3.73 -4.77
C SER A 39 -6.43 -2.27 -4.91
N ALA A 40 -7.33 -1.35 -4.62
CA ALA A 40 -7.20 0.06 -4.98
C ALA A 40 -5.97 0.76 -4.36
N THR A 41 -5.68 0.48 -3.08
CA THR A 41 -4.53 1.10 -2.40
C THR A 41 -3.19 0.66 -3.00
N PRO A 42 -2.89 -0.63 -3.17
CA PRO A 42 -1.70 -1.08 -3.89
C PRO A 42 -1.61 -0.52 -5.31
N ASN A 43 -2.71 -0.53 -6.06
CA ASN A 43 -2.72 0.02 -7.41
C ASN A 43 -2.43 1.52 -7.43
N GLY A 44 -2.99 2.28 -6.48
CA GLY A 44 -2.69 3.71 -6.31
C GLY A 44 -1.22 3.98 -5.97
N ILE A 45 -0.57 3.10 -5.19
CA ILE A 45 0.86 3.19 -4.89
C ILE A 45 1.70 2.93 -6.15
N LEU A 46 1.37 1.91 -6.94
CA LEU A 46 2.06 1.67 -8.21
C LEU A 46 1.95 2.87 -9.14
N GLU A 47 0.77 3.49 -9.21
CA GLU A 47 0.56 4.68 -10.04
C GLU A 47 1.39 5.88 -9.54
N LEU A 48 1.56 6.06 -8.22
CA LEU A 48 2.47 7.07 -7.67
C LEU A 48 3.92 6.79 -8.09
N LEU A 49 4.41 5.57 -7.89
CA LEU A 49 5.77 5.19 -8.26
C LEU A 49 6.02 5.44 -9.76
N LYS A 50 5.04 5.09 -10.60
CA LYS A 50 5.11 5.31 -12.06
C LYS A 50 5.15 6.78 -12.43
N ARG A 51 4.26 7.60 -11.89
CA ARG A 51 4.16 9.03 -12.23
C ARG A 51 5.37 9.84 -11.80
N TYR A 52 5.95 9.48 -10.65
CA TYR A 52 7.20 10.09 -10.19
C TYR A 52 8.44 9.42 -10.77
N GLN A 53 8.29 8.47 -11.70
CA GLN A 53 9.37 7.76 -12.40
C GLN A 53 10.39 7.16 -11.42
N ILE A 54 9.90 6.62 -10.30
CA ILE A 54 10.75 6.04 -9.26
C ILE A 54 11.28 4.69 -9.75
N GLU A 55 12.60 4.58 -9.84
CA GLU A 55 13.29 3.34 -10.17
C GLU A 55 13.03 2.27 -9.11
N THR A 56 12.47 1.14 -9.52
CA THR A 56 12.14 0.02 -8.61
C THR A 56 12.91 -1.26 -8.93
N SER A 57 13.39 -1.42 -10.17
CA SER A 57 14.12 -2.62 -10.60
C SER A 57 15.43 -2.78 -9.83
N GLY A 58 15.65 -3.96 -9.27
CA GLY A 58 16.83 -4.29 -8.47
C GLY A 58 16.91 -3.57 -7.11
N LYS A 59 15.93 -2.74 -6.75
CA LYS A 59 15.91 -2.03 -5.46
C LYS A 59 15.47 -2.95 -4.32
N LYS A 60 15.98 -2.69 -3.11
CA LYS A 60 15.51 -3.35 -1.89
C LYS A 60 14.24 -2.64 -1.41
N CYS A 61 13.11 -3.33 -1.51
CA CYS A 61 11.80 -2.84 -1.05
C CYS A 61 11.40 -3.54 0.25
N VAL A 62 11.16 -2.79 1.31
CA VAL A 62 10.64 -3.29 2.58
C VAL A 62 9.17 -2.90 2.72
N VAL A 63 8.31 -3.91 2.87
CA VAL A 63 6.89 -3.73 3.14
C VAL A 63 6.64 -3.99 4.61
N LEU A 64 6.26 -2.97 5.35
CA LEU A 64 5.90 -3.04 6.76
C LEU A 64 4.41 -3.34 6.90
N GLY A 65 4.09 -4.56 7.32
CA GLY A 65 2.72 -5.06 7.41
C GLY A 65 2.44 -6.16 6.40
N ARG A 66 1.48 -7.05 6.74
CA ARG A 66 1.13 -8.22 5.92
C ARG A 66 -0.38 -8.45 5.83
N SER A 67 -1.15 -7.37 5.79
CA SER A 67 -2.59 -7.43 5.57
C SER A 67 -2.94 -8.00 4.20
N ASN A 68 -4.10 -8.63 4.07
CA ASN A 68 -4.58 -9.12 2.77
C ASN A 68 -4.93 -7.97 1.81
N ILE A 69 -5.19 -6.78 2.35
CA ILE A 69 -5.66 -5.61 1.58
C ILE A 69 -4.49 -4.80 1.02
N VAL A 70 -3.37 -4.70 1.73
CA VAL A 70 -2.24 -3.85 1.32
C VAL A 70 -0.91 -4.62 1.34
N GLY A 71 -0.47 -5.15 2.48
CA GLY A 71 0.88 -5.66 2.64
C GLY A 71 1.22 -6.82 1.69
N LYS A 72 0.38 -7.85 1.64
CA LYS A 72 0.57 -8.99 0.73
C LYS A 72 0.46 -8.61 -0.74
N PRO A 73 -0.58 -7.84 -1.17
CA PRO A 73 -0.66 -7.33 -2.53
C PRO A 73 0.56 -6.50 -2.93
N MET A 74 1.01 -5.58 -2.08
CA MET A 74 2.19 -4.77 -2.38
C MET A 74 3.45 -5.62 -2.57
N ALA A 75 3.67 -6.60 -1.70
CA ALA A 75 4.82 -7.51 -1.84
C ALA A 75 4.77 -8.28 -3.16
N ALA A 76 3.59 -8.81 -3.52
CA ALA A 76 3.41 -9.53 -4.77
C ALA A 76 3.64 -8.64 -6.00
N LEU A 77 3.11 -7.42 -5.99
CA LEU A 77 3.23 -6.48 -7.11
C LEU A 77 4.66 -5.95 -7.27
N MET A 78 5.33 -5.61 -6.16
CA MET A 78 6.70 -5.07 -6.21
C MET A 78 7.75 -6.11 -6.66
N MET A 79 7.48 -7.41 -6.48
CA MET A 79 8.38 -8.47 -6.97
C MET A 79 8.12 -8.90 -8.42
N GLN A 80 7.01 -8.48 -9.03
CA GLN A 80 6.71 -8.85 -10.42
C GLN A 80 7.72 -8.26 -11.39
N LYS A 81 8.04 -9.00 -12.46
CA LYS A 81 8.85 -8.52 -13.58
C LYS A 81 8.06 -7.53 -14.44
N ALA A 82 7.84 -6.36 -13.90
CA ALA A 82 7.07 -5.27 -14.52
C ALA A 82 7.53 -3.93 -13.95
N TYR A 83 7.16 -2.82 -14.58
CA TYR A 83 7.39 -1.49 -14.01
C TYR A 83 6.04 -0.84 -13.64
N PRO A 84 5.90 -0.31 -12.40
CA PRO A 84 6.81 -0.46 -11.23
C PRO A 84 6.79 -1.91 -10.70
N GLY A 85 7.97 -2.41 -10.30
CA GLY A 85 8.16 -3.78 -9.81
C GLY A 85 9.64 -4.18 -9.94
N ASP A 86 9.89 -5.47 -10.16
CA ASP A 86 11.24 -6.06 -10.34
C ASP A 86 12.18 -5.76 -9.16
N ALA A 87 11.61 -5.58 -7.97
CA ALA A 87 12.34 -5.28 -6.73
C ALA A 87 12.61 -6.54 -5.91
N THR A 88 13.65 -6.50 -5.08
CA THR A 88 13.85 -7.48 -4.01
C THR A 88 13.01 -7.09 -2.82
N VAL A 89 12.03 -7.91 -2.45
CA VAL A 89 11.01 -7.55 -1.46
C VAL A 89 11.18 -8.31 -0.15
N THR A 90 11.29 -7.56 0.96
CA THR A 90 11.22 -8.09 2.32
C THR A 90 9.90 -7.66 2.98
N VAL A 91 9.14 -8.61 3.53
CA VAL A 91 7.92 -8.31 4.29
C VAL A 91 8.21 -8.40 5.78
N CYS A 92 8.05 -7.28 6.48
CA CYS A 92 8.23 -7.19 7.92
C CYS A 92 6.90 -7.07 8.66
N HIS A 93 6.86 -7.62 9.87
CA HIS A 93 5.68 -7.63 10.73
C HIS A 93 6.09 -7.65 12.22
N SER A 94 5.13 -7.64 13.12
CA SER A 94 5.35 -7.56 14.59
C SER A 94 6.25 -8.64 15.20
N ARG A 95 6.56 -9.71 14.47
CA ARG A 95 7.47 -10.78 14.91
C ARG A 95 8.77 -10.82 14.10
N SER A 96 9.00 -9.87 13.21
CA SER A 96 10.27 -9.77 12.47
C SER A 96 11.38 -9.37 13.43
N LYS A 97 12.51 -10.05 13.32
CA LYS A 97 13.74 -9.66 14.01
C LYS A 97 14.43 -8.57 13.20
N ASP A 98 15.23 -7.75 13.89
CA ASP A 98 16.08 -6.73 13.27
C ASP A 98 15.37 -5.78 12.29
N LEU A 99 14.08 -5.46 12.58
CA LEU A 99 13.23 -4.65 11.73
C LEU A 99 13.87 -3.29 11.39
N VAL A 100 14.56 -2.67 12.34
CA VAL A 100 15.28 -1.41 12.13
C VAL A 100 16.35 -1.57 11.05
N LYS A 101 17.15 -2.63 11.13
CA LYS A 101 18.21 -2.94 10.15
C LYS A 101 17.62 -3.18 8.75
N GLU A 102 16.54 -3.95 8.65
CA GLU A 102 15.86 -4.18 7.37
C GLU A 102 15.43 -2.87 6.72
N CYS A 103 14.86 -1.96 7.51
CA CYS A 103 14.45 -0.65 7.03
C CYS A 103 15.64 0.25 6.65
N GLN A 104 16.73 0.23 7.43
CA GLN A 104 17.95 1.01 7.14
C GLN A 104 18.61 0.61 5.82
N GLU A 105 18.45 -0.63 5.39
CA GLU A 105 19.00 -1.12 4.12
C GLU A 105 18.06 -0.90 2.94
N ALA A 106 16.80 -0.51 3.18
CA ALA A 106 15.78 -0.39 2.15
C ALA A 106 15.96 0.85 1.27
N ASP A 107 15.84 0.68 -0.04
CA ASP A 107 15.72 1.78 -1.00
C ASP A 107 14.28 2.33 -1.01
N ILE A 108 13.31 1.44 -0.82
CA ILE A 108 11.89 1.76 -0.81
C ILE A 108 11.27 1.15 0.45
N ILE A 109 10.57 1.97 1.23
CA ILE A 109 9.79 1.53 2.40
C ILE A 109 8.31 1.79 2.14
N ILE A 110 7.48 0.75 2.27
CA ILE A 110 6.02 0.87 2.21
C ILE A 110 5.48 0.57 3.61
N ALA A 111 5.07 1.62 4.32
CA ALA A 111 4.59 1.52 5.70
C ALA A 111 3.06 1.32 5.73
N ALA A 112 2.61 0.13 6.13
CA ALA A 112 1.20 -0.27 6.20
C ALA A 112 0.89 -1.06 7.48
N LEU A 113 1.26 -0.47 8.64
CA LEU A 113 1.14 -1.08 9.97
C LEU A 113 -0.12 -0.65 10.71
N GLY A 114 -0.67 0.53 10.40
CA GLY A 114 -1.71 1.17 11.19
C GLY A 114 -1.23 1.60 12.59
N GLN A 115 0.05 1.93 12.72
CA GLN A 115 0.68 2.38 13.97
C GLN A 115 1.28 3.78 13.79
N PRO A 116 0.63 4.82 14.34
CA PRO A 116 1.06 6.20 14.14
C PRO A 116 2.52 6.46 14.55
N ASN A 117 3.27 7.12 13.67
CA ASN A 117 4.66 7.53 13.89
C ASN A 117 5.62 6.38 14.25
N PHE A 118 5.35 5.18 13.79
CA PHE A 118 6.18 4.00 14.04
C PHE A 118 7.54 4.10 13.34
N VAL A 119 7.55 4.50 12.05
CA VAL A 119 8.78 4.65 11.28
C VAL A 119 9.43 5.99 11.61
N LYS A 120 10.63 5.94 12.17
CA LYS A 120 11.41 7.11 12.59
C LYS A 120 12.64 7.31 11.72
N ALA A 121 13.29 8.47 11.84
CA ALA A 121 14.47 8.83 11.06
C ALA A 121 15.62 7.81 11.16
N GLU A 122 15.81 7.20 12.33
CA GLU A 122 16.83 6.17 12.55
C GLU A 122 16.62 4.88 11.74
N MET A 123 15.39 4.65 11.29
CA MET A 123 15.02 3.48 10.48
C MET A 123 15.17 3.69 8.98
N VAL A 124 15.44 4.92 8.53
CA VAL A 124 15.42 5.26 7.11
C VAL A 124 16.80 5.74 6.67
N LYS A 125 17.33 5.16 5.59
CA LYS A 125 18.60 5.63 5.01
C LYS A 125 18.41 6.90 4.19
N GLU A 126 19.48 7.63 3.97
CA GLU A 126 19.51 8.80 3.09
C GLU A 126 19.10 8.43 1.66
N GLY A 127 18.25 9.26 1.06
CA GLY A 127 17.79 9.10 -0.31
C GLY A 127 16.70 8.03 -0.50
N ALA A 128 16.21 7.40 0.57
CA ALA A 128 15.15 6.38 0.45
C ALA A 128 13.83 6.98 -0.05
N VAL A 129 13.02 6.12 -0.68
CA VAL A 129 11.62 6.41 -1.01
C VAL A 129 10.72 5.83 0.07
N VAL A 130 9.85 6.65 0.66
CA VAL A 130 8.97 6.22 1.74
C VAL A 130 7.51 6.46 1.36
N ILE A 131 6.74 5.36 1.30
CA ILE A 131 5.30 5.38 1.02
C ILE A 131 4.55 5.08 2.31
N ASP A 132 3.94 6.11 2.89
CA ASP A 132 3.14 5.99 4.10
C ASP A 132 1.67 5.70 3.73
N VAL A 133 1.21 4.50 4.05
CA VAL A 133 -0.18 4.04 3.82
C VAL A 133 -1.02 4.22 5.09
N GLY A 134 -0.38 4.45 6.23
CA GLY A 134 -1.05 4.60 7.52
C GLY A 134 -2.06 5.75 7.51
N THR A 135 -3.24 5.51 8.09
CA THR A 135 -4.26 6.54 8.24
C THR A 135 -4.98 6.33 9.56
N THR A 136 -4.39 6.81 10.63
CA THR A 136 -4.91 6.66 12.00
C THR A 136 -5.41 7.98 12.53
N ARG A 137 -6.60 7.98 13.14
CA ARG A 137 -7.14 9.14 13.86
C ARG A 137 -6.50 9.19 15.24
N VAL A 138 -5.78 10.27 15.53
CA VAL A 138 -5.21 10.53 16.86
C VAL A 138 -5.88 11.75 17.48
N PRO A 139 -6.13 11.78 18.79
CA PRO A 139 -6.70 12.95 19.46
C PRO A 139 -5.87 14.22 19.22
N ASP A 140 -6.55 15.33 18.92
CA ASP A 140 -5.92 16.64 18.74
C ASP A 140 -6.92 17.73 19.13
N ALA A 141 -6.72 18.30 20.32
CA ALA A 141 -7.58 19.34 20.88
C ALA A 141 -7.54 20.67 20.09
N THR A 142 -6.55 20.87 19.22
CA THR A 142 -6.44 22.07 18.39
C THR A 142 -7.36 22.03 17.16
N LYS A 143 -7.87 20.87 16.82
CA LYS A 143 -8.76 20.66 15.67
C LYS A 143 -10.23 20.71 16.11
N LYS A 144 -11.08 21.39 15.31
CA LYS A 144 -12.53 21.43 15.56
C LYS A 144 -13.15 20.03 15.63
N SER A 145 -12.60 19.04 14.91
CA SER A 145 -13.04 17.65 14.93
C SER A 145 -12.57 16.86 16.16
N GLY A 146 -11.70 17.41 17.00
CA GLY A 146 -11.09 16.72 18.14
C GLY A 146 -10.01 15.71 17.78
N PHE A 147 -9.68 15.53 16.49
CA PHE A 147 -8.64 14.59 16.04
C PHE A 147 -7.93 15.08 14.78
N LYS A 148 -6.73 14.54 14.54
CA LYS A 148 -6.00 14.64 13.27
C LYS A 148 -5.73 13.26 12.68
N LEU A 149 -5.51 13.20 11.38
CA LEU A 149 -5.01 12.02 10.70
C LEU A 149 -3.49 11.99 10.79
N THR A 150 -2.94 10.83 11.12
CA THR A 150 -1.51 10.61 11.25
C THR A 150 -1.16 9.31 10.54
N GLY A 151 -0.07 9.32 9.79
CA GLY A 151 0.47 8.14 9.14
C GLY A 151 1.29 7.25 10.06
N ASP A 152 1.81 6.18 9.50
CA ASP A 152 2.72 5.27 10.20
C ASP A 152 4.15 5.84 10.29
N VAL A 153 4.45 6.87 9.50
CA VAL A 153 5.78 7.51 9.45
C VAL A 153 5.77 8.81 10.24
N LYS A 154 6.82 9.04 11.03
CA LYS A 154 7.06 10.32 11.71
C LYS A 154 7.60 11.33 10.68
N PHE A 155 6.67 11.93 9.93
CA PHE A 155 6.93 12.68 8.71
C PHE A 155 8.02 13.75 8.87
N ASP A 156 7.92 14.59 9.90
CA ASP A 156 8.83 15.74 10.09
C ASP A 156 10.30 15.32 10.28
N GLU A 157 10.55 14.13 10.85
CA GLU A 157 11.89 13.60 11.07
C GLU A 157 12.42 12.81 9.88
N VAL A 158 11.53 12.16 9.14
CA VAL A 158 11.88 11.24 8.05
C VAL A 158 12.00 11.98 6.72
N ALA A 159 11.15 12.97 6.47
CA ALA A 159 11.11 13.69 5.20
C ALA A 159 12.45 14.30 4.78
N PRO A 160 13.26 14.91 5.67
CA PRO A 160 14.56 15.47 5.29
C PRO A 160 15.56 14.46 4.72
N LYS A 161 15.38 13.16 5.03
CA LYS A 161 16.26 12.06 4.59
C LYS A 161 15.82 11.44 3.27
N CYS A 162 14.57 11.64 2.87
CA CYS A 162 13.96 10.95 1.74
C CYS A 162 14.20 11.67 0.42
N SER A 163 14.37 10.90 -0.66
CA SER A 163 14.24 11.43 -2.02
C SER A 163 12.76 11.69 -2.36
N TYR A 164 11.87 10.80 -1.89
CA TYR A 164 10.43 10.94 -2.00
C TYR A 164 9.75 10.41 -0.74
N ILE A 165 8.71 11.10 -0.30
CA ILE A 165 7.87 10.66 0.82
C ILE A 165 6.42 11.09 0.59
N THR A 166 5.47 10.21 0.87
CA THR A 166 4.05 10.57 0.82
C THR A 166 3.60 11.20 2.13
N PRO A 167 2.90 12.36 2.09
CA PRO A 167 2.31 12.95 3.30
C PRO A 167 1.03 12.22 3.73
N VAL A 168 0.66 12.36 5.01
CA VAL A 168 -0.65 11.95 5.53
C VAL A 168 -1.25 13.12 6.32
N PRO A 169 -2.41 13.63 5.89
CA PRO A 169 -3.19 13.29 4.70
C PRO A 169 -2.58 13.84 3.38
N GLY A 170 -3.12 13.39 2.26
CA GLY A 170 -2.79 13.96 0.93
C GLY A 170 -1.90 13.09 0.04
N GLY A 171 -1.36 11.98 0.56
CA GLY A 171 -0.54 11.03 -0.19
C GLY A 171 -1.32 9.88 -0.81
N VAL A 172 -1.20 8.69 -0.25
CA VAL A 172 -1.82 7.44 -0.76
C VAL A 172 -3.35 7.47 -0.73
N GLY A 173 -3.97 8.13 0.26
CA GLY A 173 -5.42 8.17 0.41
C GLY A 173 -6.17 8.67 -0.84
N PRO A 174 -5.87 9.85 -1.38
CA PRO A 174 -6.45 10.33 -2.63
C PRO A 174 -6.27 9.39 -3.81
N MET A 175 -5.11 8.75 -3.93
CA MET A 175 -4.84 7.78 -4.99
C MET A 175 -5.67 6.51 -4.87
N THR A 176 -5.97 6.08 -3.64
CA THR A 176 -6.91 4.98 -3.40
C THR A 176 -8.30 5.32 -3.95
N ILE A 177 -8.79 6.53 -3.68
CA ILE A 177 -10.10 6.98 -4.18
C ILE A 177 -10.13 7.03 -5.71
N VAL A 178 -9.11 7.59 -6.33
CA VAL A 178 -8.98 7.63 -7.80
C VAL A 178 -8.94 6.21 -8.38
N SER A 179 -8.18 5.30 -7.77
CA SER A 179 -8.08 3.92 -8.21
C SER A 179 -9.43 3.18 -8.12
N VAL A 180 -10.18 3.35 -7.01
CA VAL A 180 -11.54 2.82 -6.86
C VAL A 180 -12.44 3.36 -7.97
N SER A 181 -12.47 4.67 -8.18
CA SER A 181 -13.30 5.28 -9.23
C SER A 181 -12.99 4.71 -10.62
N TYR A 182 -11.70 4.55 -10.94
CA TYR A 182 -11.27 4.00 -12.22
C TYR A 182 -11.71 2.54 -12.42
N THR A 183 -11.52 1.68 -11.41
CA THR A 183 -11.91 0.26 -11.52
C THR A 183 -13.43 0.10 -11.65
N HIS A 184 -14.22 0.90 -10.93
CA HIS A 184 -15.68 0.85 -10.99
C HIS A 184 -16.22 1.36 -12.34
N LEU A 185 -15.67 2.46 -12.87
CA LEU A 185 -16.03 2.94 -14.20
C LEU A 185 -15.72 1.90 -15.28
N ARG A 186 -14.51 1.34 -15.25
CA ARG A 186 -14.09 0.30 -16.20
C ARG A 186 -14.94 -0.96 -16.12
N ALA A 187 -15.33 -1.38 -14.92
CA ALA A 187 -16.22 -2.54 -14.75
C ALA A 187 -17.61 -2.27 -15.36
N HIS A 188 -18.09 -1.03 -15.29
CA HIS A 188 -19.35 -0.63 -15.89
C HIS A 188 -19.29 -0.59 -17.41
N GLU A 189 -18.21 -0.09 -17.99
CA GLU A 189 -17.99 -0.06 -19.45
C GLU A 189 -17.96 -1.46 -20.06
N THR A 190 -17.34 -2.43 -19.39
CA THR A 190 -17.30 -3.84 -19.89
C THR A 190 -18.66 -4.53 -19.86
N THR A 191 -19.61 -4.09 -19.06
CA THR A 191 -20.99 -4.61 -19.05
C THR A 191 -21.89 -4.02 -20.14
N LEU A 192 -21.51 -2.91 -20.75
CA LEU A 192 -22.22 -2.31 -21.87
C LEU A 192 -21.86 -2.92 -23.24
N HIS A 193 -20.84 -3.75 -23.29
CA HIS A 193 -20.34 -4.43 -24.51
C HIS A 193 -20.64 -5.94 -24.51
N LEU A 194 -21.45 -6.44 -23.58
CA LEU A 194 -22.02 -7.79 -23.54
C LEU A 194 -23.52 -7.76 -23.91
#